data_b1b82ee81a1a73d38221a551d94065da
#
_entry.id   b1b82ee81a1a73d38221a551d94065da
#
_cell.length_a   1.000
_cell.length_b   1.000
_cell.length_c   1.000
_cell.angle_alpha   90.00
_cell.angle_beta   90.00
_cell.angle_gamma   90.00
#
_symmetry.space_group_name_H-M   'P 1'
#
loop_
_entity.id
_entity.type
_entity.pdbx_description
1 polymer ?
#
loop_
_entity_poly.entity_id
_entity_poly.type
_entity_poly.pdbx_seq_one_letter_code
_entity_poly.pdbx_strand_id
1 'polypeptide(L)' 'IAPGFLLTNQNRDLLTNPDGSLTPRSHTILGHTPFNRFGEPEELLGTLQWLASDASKFVSGTLTVIDGGFDAFSI' A
#
# COMPACT_ATOMS: atom_id res chain seq x y z
N ILE A 1 -9.19 -6.57 -3.24
CA ILE A 1 -7.86 -5.93 -3.07
C ILE A 1 -7.66 -5.60 -1.60
N ALA A 2 -6.50 -5.94 -1.09
CA ALA A 2 -6.09 -5.61 0.26
C ALA A 2 -4.87 -4.68 0.19
N PRO A 3 -5.08 -3.35 0.17
CA PRO A 3 -3.97 -2.41 0.11
C PRO A 3 -3.29 -2.27 1.47
N GLY A 4 -1.99 -1.98 1.44
CA GLY A 4 -1.24 -1.63 2.63
C GLY A 4 -1.33 -0.14 2.92
N PHE A 5 -0.22 0.42 3.39
CA PHE A 5 -0.18 1.84 3.75
C PHE A 5 0.17 2.69 2.54
N LEU A 6 -0.77 3.54 2.16
CA LEU A 6 -0.63 4.48 1.05
C LEU A 6 -0.61 5.89 1.62
N LEU A 7 0.25 6.73 1.06
CA LEU A 7 0.27 8.14 1.46
C LEU A 7 -0.78 8.89 0.66
N THR A 8 -1.81 9.39 1.35
CA THR A 8 -2.91 10.12 0.74
C THR A 8 -3.07 11.47 1.41
N ASN A 9 -3.91 12.33 0.84
CA ASN A 9 -4.20 13.63 1.45
C ASN A 9 -4.87 13.48 2.82
N GLN A 10 -5.60 12.39 3.04
CA GLN A 10 -6.28 12.15 4.30
C GLN A 10 -5.33 11.82 5.43
N ASN A 11 -4.26 11.09 5.17
CA ASN A 11 -3.36 10.61 6.22
C ASN A 11 -2.00 11.31 6.23
N ARG A 12 -1.78 12.27 5.32
CA ARG A 12 -0.48 12.95 5.24
C ARG A 12 -0.11 13.63 6.56
N ASP A 13 -1.08 14.25 7.23
CA ASP A 13 -0.84 14.94 8.49
C ASP A 13 -0.53 13.98 9.64
N LEU A 14 -0.99 12.72 9.54
CA LEU A 14 -0.70 11.69 10.54
C LEU A 14 0.66 11.05 10.33
N LEU A 15 1.14 11.02 9.09
CA LEU A 15 2.34 10.27 8.71
C LEU A 15 3.54 11.18 8.45
N THR A 16 3.32 12.47 8.24
CA THR A 16 4.39 13.44 8.00
C THR A 16 4.30 14.60 8.97
N ASN A 17 5.46 15.15 9.32
CA ASN A 17 5.56 16.37 10.10
C ASN A 17 5.34 17.59 9.20
N PRO A 18 5.10 18.80 9.79
CA PRO A 18 4.91 20.02 8.99
C PRO A 18 6.07 20.33 8.04
N ASP A 19 7.30 19.89 8.38
CA ASP A 19 8.47 20.10 7.54
C ASP A 19 8.63 19.05 6.44
N GLY A 20 7.69 18.09 6.32
CA GLY A 20 7.71 17.03 5.32
C GLY A 20 8.44 15.77 5.75
N SER A 21 9.11 15.76 6.91
CA SER A 21 9.76 14.54 7.42
C SER A 21 8.72 13.54 7.95
N LEU A 22 9.14 12.29 8.10
CA LEU A 22 8.25 11.23 8.55
C LEU A 22 8.10 11.24 10.06
N THR A 23 6.89 10.93 10.55
CA THR A 23 6.63 10.81 11.99
C THR A 23 7.21 9.50 12.51
N PRO A 24 7.38 9.34 13.86
CA PRO A 24 7.78 8.06 14.44
C PRO A 24 6.86 6.91 14.04
N ARG A 25 5.55 7.17 13.93
CA ARG A 25 4.59 6.15 13.47
C ARG A 25 4.93 5.68 12.05
N SER A 26 5.31 6.60 11.17
CA SER A 26 5.70 6.26 9.80
C SER A 26 6.95 5.38 9.78
N HIS A 27 7.94 5.71 10.60
CA HIS A 27 9.15 4.89 10.70
C HIS A 27 8.84 3.47 11.17
N THR A 28 7.91 3.31 12.12
CA THR A 28 7.48 2.00 12.59
C THR A 28 6.82 1.21 11.47
N ILE A 29 5.92 1.84 10.72
CA ILE A 29 5.23 1.20 9.60
C ILE A 29 6.23 0.78 8.54
N LEU A 30 7.13 1.68 8.15
CA LEU A 30 8.11 1.39 7.10
C LEU A 30 9.10 0.32 7.53
N GLY A 31 9.41 0.24 8.82
CA GLY A 31 10.26 -0.82 9.36
C GLY A 31 9.68 -2.21 9.17
N HIS A 32 8.37 -2.32 9.01
CA HIS A 32 7.66 -3.58 8.77
C HIS A 32 7.23 -3.73 7.31
N THR A 33 7.66 -2.83 6.44
CA THR A 33 7.32 -2.86 5.02
C THR A 33 8.60 -3.16 4.23
N PRO A 34 8.73 -4.37 3.65
CA PRO A 34 9.94 -4.72 2.90
C PRO A 34 10.32 -3.73 1.80
N PHE A 35 9.35 -3.10 1.13
CA PHE A 35 9.63 -2.08 0.13
C PHE A 35 10.17 -0.79 0.75
N ASN A 36 10.01 -0.62 2.06
CA ASN A 36 10.53 0.50 2.85
C ASN A 36 10.06 1.86 2.35
N ARG A 37 8.82 1.93 1.87
CA ARG A 37 8.16 3.17 1.47
C ARG A 37 6.64 2.98 1.52
N PHE A 38 5.93 4.10 1.59
CA PHE A 38 4.48 4.08 1.41
C PHE A 38 4.17 3.88 -0.07
N GLY A 39 3.02 3.24 -0.34
CA GLY A 39 2.51 3.17 -1.70
C GLY A 39 1.88 4.49 -2.11
N GLU A 40 1.81 4.70 -3.41
CA GLU A 40 1.06 5.80 -4.00
C GLU A 40 -0.31 5.28 -4.46
N PRO A 41 -1.38 6.10 -4.37
CA PRO A 41 -2.70 5.64 -4.82
C PRO A 41 -2.70 5.08 -6.24
N GLU A 42 -1.88 5.64 -7.13
CA GLU A 42 -1.75 5.20 -8.51
C GLU A 42 -1.26 3.76 -8.62
N GLU A 43 -0.57 3.26 -7.61
CA GLU A 43 -0.01 1.90 -7.63
C GLU A 43 -1.09 0.83 -7.46
N LEU A 44 -2.32 1.21 -7.13
CA LEU A 44 -3.46 0.31 -7.12
C LEU A 44 -4.14 0.18 -8.49
N LEU A 45 -3.90 1.12 -9.40
CA LEU A 45 -4.66 1.22 -10.65
C LEU A 45 -4.43 0.03 -11.57
N GLY A 46 -3.18 -0.44 -11.67
CA GLY A 46 -2.87 -1.60 -12.52
C GLY A 46 -3.65 -2.84 -12.13
N THR A 47 -3.74 -3.11 -10.82
CA THR A 47 -4.51 -4.25 -10.31
C THR A 47 -6.00 -4.05 -10.55
N LEU A 48 -6.52 -2.84 -10.35
CA LEU A 48 -7.93 -2.56 -10.61
C LEU A 48 -8.26 -2.75 -12.09
N GLN A 49 -7.40 -2.28 -13.00
CA GLN A 49 -7.59 -2.45 -14.43
C GLN A 49 -7.57 -3.92 -14.80
N TRP A 50 -6.66 -4.70 -14.24
CA TRP A 50 -6.58 -6.14 -14.49
C TRP A 50 -7.84 -6.85 -14.02
N LEU A 51 -8.30 -6.57 -12.79
CA LEU A 51 -9.50 -7.20 -12.25
C LEU A 51 -10.76 -6.81 -13.00
N ALA A 52 -10.79 -5.61 -13.59
CA ALA A 52 -11.94 -5.13 -14.36
C ALA A 52 -11.88 -5.56 -15.83
N SER A 53 -10.83 -6.25 -16.26
CA SER A 53 -10.61 -6.62 -17.66
C SER A 53 -10.89 -8.10 -17.91
N ASP A 54 -10.99 -8.47 -19.17
CA ASP A 54 -11.14 -9.88 -19.58
C ASP A 54 -9.90 -10.70 -19.23
N ALA A 55 -8.76 -10.07 -19.01
CA ALA A 55 -7.53 -10.77 -18.65
C ALA A 55 -7.67 -11.54 -17.33
N SER A 56 -8.59 -11.14 -16.45
CA SER A 56 -8.84 -11.80 -15.18
C SER A 56 -10.17 -12.54 -15.12
N LYS A 57 -10.77 -12.87 -16.24
CA LYS A 57 -12.15 -13.38 -16.27
C LYS A 57 -12.33 -14.73 -15.58
N PHE A 58 -11.25 -15.47 -15.33
CA PHE A 58 -11.33 -16.74 -14.60
C PHE A 58 -10.86 -16.60 -13.15
N VAL A 59 -10.60 -15.38 -12.69
CA VAL A 59 -10.12 -15.10 -11.33
C VAL A 59 -11.31 -14.89 -10.41
N SER A 60 -11.40 -15.66 -9.35
CA SER A 60 -12.50 -15.59 -8.39
C SER A 60 -12.04 -16.14 -7.04
N GLY A 61 -12.56 -15.58 -5.97
CA GLY A 61 -12.26 -16.04 -4.62
C GLY A 61 -10.85 -15.77 -4.15
N THR A 62 -10.13 -14.84 -4.80
CA THR A 62 -8.75 -14.51 -4.45
C THR A 62 -8.67 -13.23 -3.64
N LEU A 63 -7.58 -13.12 -2.87
CA LEU A 63 -7.22 -11.88 -2.18
C LEU A 63 -5.93 -11.35 -2.80
N THR A 64 -6.00 -10.18 -3.43
CA THR A 64 -4.84 -9.55 -4.04
C THR A 64 -4.28 -8.50 -3.07
N VAL A 65 -3.09 -8.74 -2.56
CA VAL A 65 -2.44 -7.88 -1.57
C VAL A 65 -1.46 -6.94 -2.28
N ILE A 66 -1.62 -5.64 -2.04
CA ILE A 66 -0.77 -4.60 -2.65
C ILE A 66 -0.27 -3.71 -1.52
N ASP A 67 0.79 -4.15 -0.84
CA ASP A 67 1.21 -3.53 0.41
C ASP A 67 2.73 -3.39 0.58
N GLY A 68 3.48 -3.56 -0.50
CA GLY A 68 4.94 -3.49 -0.41
C GLY A 68 5.55 -4.59 0.45
N GLY A 69 4.80 -5.66 0.72
CA GLY A 69 5.26 -6.80 1.49
C GLY A 69 4.91 -6.74 2.97
N PHE A 70 4.16 -5.74 3.42
CA PHE A 70 3.86 -5.55 4.85
C PHE A 70 3.25 -6.80 5.47
N ASP A 71 2.24 -7.40 4.83
CA ASP A 71 1.54 -8.57 5.38
C ASP A 71 2.41 -9.83 5.38
N ALA A 72 3.32 -9.93 4.42
CA ALA A 72 4.21 -11.09 4.31
C ALA A 72 5.42 -11.00 5.24
N PHE A 73 5.71 -9.83 5.80
CA PHE A 73 6.86 -9.63 6.68
C PHE A 73 6.52 -10.14 8.07
N SER A 74 7.36 -11.07 8.57
CA SER A 74 7.16 -11.69 9.88
C SER A 74 8.51 -11.90 10.54
N ILE A 75 8.63 -11.41 11.75
CA ILE A 75 9.82 -11.61 12.57
C ILE A 75 9.44 -12.38 13.80
#